data_a5b1f85574658b47d40b5e2d9ef12bba
#
_entry.id   a5b1f85574658b47d40b5e2d9ef12bba
#
_cell.length_a   1.000
_cell.length_b   1.000
_cell.length_c   1.000
_cell.angle_alpha   90.00
_cell.angle_beta   90.00
_cell.angle_gamma   90.00
#
_symmetry.space_group_name_H-M   'P 1'
#
loop_
_entity.id
_entity.type
_entity.pdbx_description
1 polymer ?
#
loop_
_entity_poly.entity_id
_entity_poly.type
_entity_poly.pdbx_seq_one_letter_code
_entity_poly.pdbx_strand_id
1 'polypeptide(L)'
;MRHYQHLTVLGDSITDQRNHYAHQWYYQWLADWLAIPKATNLGISGSTIAQPYDPMVNRWQQIPTETDLLLIYAGINDFGRDVPLGQLGDQTTVTFYGALQQMLGQISKHYPQATIYFISHVKIGTDFFPAINQSGYRQADYEKAIDQVTELLGIAHISLFNQKALSFADAQQAEALSLDSLHPNDAGHEKIARFLINKINH
;
A
#
# COMPACT_ATOMS: atom_id res chain seq x y z
N MET A 1 -4.83 3.08 24.08
CA MET A 1 -4.96 2.47 22.74
C MET A 1 -6.24 2.98 22.11
N ARG A 2 -6.22 3.50 20.90
CA ARG A 2 -7.44 3.96 20.20
C ARG A 2 -8.24 2.71 19.79
N HIS A 3 -9.55 2.72 20.07
CA HIS A 3 -10.45 1.67 19.63
C HIS A 3 -11.03 2.06 18.26
N TYR A 4 -10.81 1.23 17.26
CA TYR A 4 -11.36 1.42 15.92
C TYR A 4 -12.61 0.56 15.75
N GLN A 5 -13.58 1.05 14.97
CA GLN A 5 -14.84 0.37 14.68
C GLN A 5 -14.93 -0.13 13.24
N HIS A 6 -14.24 0.56 12.32
CA HIS A 6 -14.29 0.23 10.90
C HIS A 6 -12.93 0.43 10.24
N LEU A 7 -12.25 -0.66 9.97
CA LEU A 7 -11.05 -0.72 9.13
C LEU A 7 -11.45 -0.72 7.66
N THR A 8 -10.92 0.19 6.86
CA THR A 8 -10.97 0.08 5.40
C THR A 8 -9.55 -0.07 4.86
N VAL A 9 -9.37 -0.98 3.90
CA VAL A 9 -8.11 -1.16 3.19
C VAL A 9 -8.31 -0.86 1.71
N LEU A 10 -7.53 0.09 1.18
CA LEU A 10 -7.45 0.43 -0.23
C LEU A 10 -6.11 -0.09 -0.76
N GLY A 11 -6.11 -0.89 -1.83
CA GLY A 11 -4.88 -1.49 -2.28
C GLY A 11 -4.97 -2.20 -3.63
N ASP A 12 -3.91 -2.92 -3.92
CA ASP A 12 -3.71 -3.72 -5.13
C ASP A 12 -3.87 -5.22 -4.87
N SER A 13 -3.09 -6.08 -5.57
CA SER A 13 -3.12 -7.54 -5.42
C SER A 13 -2.72 -8.03 -4.03
N ILE A 14 -1.92 -7.27 -3.28
CA ILE A 14 -1.53 -7.64 -1.91
C ILE A 14 -2.73 -7.52 -0.95
N THR A 15 -3.72 -6.74 -1.32
CA THR A 15 -4.95 -6.51 -0.54
C THR A 15 -6.13 -7.30 -1.10
N ASP A 16 -6.15 -7.60 -2.40
CA ASP A 16 -7.27 -8.24 -3.10
C ASP A 16 -7.43 -9.71 -2.71
N GLN A 17 -8.36 -10.00 -1.81
CA GLN A 17 -8.62 -11.39 -1.37
C GLN A 17 -9.26 -12.30 -2.45
N ARG A 18 -9.72 -11.73 -3.57
CA ARG A 18 -10.32 -12.51 -4.66
C ARG A 18 -9.28 -13.27 -5.48
N ASN A 19 -7.99 -12.92 -5.33
CA ASN A 19 -6.90 -13.63 -6.00
C ASN A 19 -6.55 -14.98 -5.34
N HIS A 20 -7.04 -15.23 -4.12
CA HIS A 20 -6.83 -16.46 -3.36
C HIS A 20 -5.34 -16.80 -3.09
N TYR A 21 -4.47 -15.80 -2.99
CA TYR A 21 -3.03 -15.99 -2.74
C TYR A 21 -2.71 -16.39 -1.29
N ALA A 22 -3.65 -16.16 -0.37
CA ALA A 22 -3.51 -16.53 1.03
C ALA A 22 -4.87 -17.00 1.60
N HIS A 23 -4.85 -17.63 2.76
CA HIS A 23 -6.06 -17.96 3.54
C HIS A 23 -6.49 -16.79 4.42
N GLN A 24 -5.52 -16.01 4.91
CA GLN A 24 -5.77 -14.84 5.74
C GLN A 24 -4.83 -13.69 5.37
N TRP A 25 -5.39 -12.53 5.03
CA TRP A 25 -4.66 -11.33 4.61
C TRP A 25 -4.20 -10.50 5.81
N TYR A 26 -3.15 -9.69 5.62
CA TYR A 26 -2.56 -8.83 6.65
C TYR A 26 -3.60 -7.97 7.38
N TYR A 27 -4.59 -7.44 6.69
CA TYR A 27 -5.62 -6.58 7.27
C TYR A 27 -6.63 -7.37 8.12
N GLN A 28 -6.89 -8.64 7.79
CA GLN A 28 -7.74 -9.52 8.59
C GLN A 28 -7.06 -9.85 9.93
N TRP A 29 -5.76 -10.20 9.91
CA TRP A 29 -4.97 -10.34 11.12
C TRP A 29 -5.02 -9.08 12.00
N LEU A 30 -4.90 -7.87 11.38
CA LEU A 30 -5.00 -6.61 12.11
C LEU A 30 -6.39 -6.39 12.71
N ALA A 31 -7.46 -6.66 11.95
CA ALA A 31 -8.82 -6.53 12.45
C ALA A 31 -9.08 -7.44 13.65
N ASP A 32 -8.61 -8.70 13.57
CA ASP A 32 -8.74 -9.67 14.67
C ASP A 32 -7.96 -9.21 15.91
N TRP A 33 -6.69 -8.85 15.75
CA TRP A 33 -5.83 -8.47 16.89
C TRP A 33 -6.21 -7.13 17.55
N LEU A 34 -6.79 -6.21 16.77
CA LEU A 34 -7.29 -4.92 17.26
C LEU A 34 -8.76 -5.00 17.69
N ALA A 35 -9.40 -6.17 17.57
CA ALA A 35 -10.82 -6.38 17.84
C ALA A 35 -11.73 -5.39 17.09
N ILE A 36 -11.41 -5.11 15.80
CA ILE A 36 -12.20 -4.22 14.95
C ILE A 36 -13.37 -5.00 14.37
N PRO A 37 -14.63 -4.62 14.67
CA PRO A 37 -15.79 -5.43 14.32
C PRO A 37 -16.14 -5.40 12.83
N LYS A 38 -15.66 -4.40 12.07
CA LYS A 38 -15.94 -4.25 10.65
C LYS A 38 -14.68 -3.99 9.85
N ALA A 39 -14.47 -4.76 8.78
CA ALA A 39 -13.40 -4.52 7.81
C ALA A 39 -13.97 -4.47 6.38
N THR A 40 -13.60 -3.44 5.62
CA THR A 40 -13.94 -3.27 4.20
C THR A 40 -12.69 -3.37 3.36
N ASN A 41 -12.71 -4.27 2.37
CA ASN A 41 -11.60 -4.47 1.44
C ASN A 41 -11.92 -3.85 0.07
N LEU A 42 -11.09 -2.90 -0.35
CA LEU A 42 -11.12 -2.24 -1.66
C LEU A 42 -9.86 -2.57 -2.48
N GLY A 43 -9.28 -3.74 -2.30
CA GLY A 43 -8.17 -4.25 -3.09
C GLY A 43 -8.60 -4.62 -4.51
N ILE A 44 -7.81 -4.24 -5.52
CA ILE A 44 -7.97 -4.67 -6.92
C ILE A 44 -6.59 -5.07 -7.46
N SER A 45 -6.45 -6.34 -7.85
CA SER A 45 -5.18 -6.88 -8.37
C SER A 45 -4.70 -6.07 -9.58
N GLY A 46 -3.42 -5.69 -9.58
CA GLY A 46 -2.80 -4.92 -10.64
C GLY A 46 -3.12 -3.42 -10.63
N SER A 47 -3.92 -2.94 -9.67
CA SER A 47 -4.26 -1.51 -9.53
C SER A 47 -3.02 -0.66 -9.28
N THR A 48 -2.94 0.49 -9.95
CA THR A 48 -1.96 1.55 -9.72
C THR A 48 -2.57 2.68 -8.89
N ILE A 49 -1.77 3.60 -8.41
CA ILE A 49 -2.27 4.86 -7.83
C ILE A 49 -2.69 5.79 -8.98
N ALA A 50 -1.81 5.96 -9.97
CA ALA A 50 -2.03 6.79 -11.13
C ALA A 50 -2.75 6.03 -12.27
N GLN A 51 -3.31 6.78 -13.22
CA GLN A 51 -3.92 6.19 -14.43
C GLN A 51 -2.88 5.45 -15.30
N PRO A 52 -3.29 4.43 -16.09
CA PRO A 52 -4.68 4.06 -16.44
C PRO A 52 -5.22 2.76 -15.78
N TYR A 53 -4.46 2.04 -14.96
CA TYR A 53 -4.75 0.64 -14.57
C TYR A 53 -5.60 0.56 -13.29
N ASP A 54 -6.94 0.63 -13.42
CA ASP A 54 -7.89 0.66 -12.28
C ASP A 54 -7.43 1.57 -11.14
N PRO A 55 -7.16 2.87 -11.46
CA PRO A 55 -6.35 3.72 -10.60
C PRO A 55 -7.06 4.09 -9.31
N MET A 56 -6.32 3.99 -8.19
CA MET A 56 -6.84 4.30 -6.87
C MET A 56 -7.27 5.76 -6.75
N VAL A 57 -6.64 6.67 -7.50
CA VAL A 57 -7.01 8.09 -7.56
C VAL A 57 -8.44 8.32 -8.04
N ASN A 58 -9.02 7.39 -8.80
CA ASN A 58 -10.39 7.48 -9.31
C ASN A 58 -11.41 6.69 -8.46
N ARG A 59 -10.98 5.90 -7.47
CA ARG A 59 -11.88 5.01 -6.72
C ARG A 59 -11.82 5.16 -5.21
N TRP A 60 -11.07 6.13 -4.69
CA TRP A 60 -11.02 6.42 -3.25
C TRP A 60 -12.41 6.80 -2.69
N GLN A 61 -13.34 7.31 -3.53
CA GLN A 61 -14.71 7.63 -3.14
C GLN A 61 -15.54 6.39 -2.73
N GLN A 62 -15.04 5.17 -2.99
CA GLN A 62 -15.66 3.94 -2.52
C GLN A 62 -15.38 3.65 -1.04
N ILE A 63 -14.49 4.41 -0.39
CA ILE A 63 -14.22 4.29 1.04
C ILE A 63 -15.50 4.66 1.81
N PRO A 64 -16.01 3.78 2.69
CA PRO A 64 -17.20 4.07 3.49
C PRO A 64 -16.98 5.29 4.39
N THR A 65 -18.01 6.12 4.55
CA THR A 65 -17.94 7.37 5.33
C THR A 65 -17.69 7.14 6.83
N GLU A 66 -18.07 5.97 7.35
CA GLU A 66 -17.86 5.56 8.74
C GLU A 66 -16.47 4.98 9.01
N THR A 67 -15.56 4.96 8.03
CA THR A 67 -14.19 4.47 8.20
C THR A 67 -13.44 5.32 9.23
N ASP A 68 -12.87 4.68 10.25
CA ASP A 68 -12.08 5.35 11.29
C ASP A 68 -10.60 4.90 11.33
N LEU A 69 -10.28 3.77 10.67
CA LEU A 69 -8.93 3.35 10.35
C LEU A 69 -8.83 3.05 8.85
N LEU A 70 -8.00 3.80 8.13
CA LEU A 70 -7.75 3.62 6.70
C LEU A 70 -6.31 3.21 6.47
N LEU A 71 -6.11 2.06 5.85
CA LEU A 71 -4.82 1.61 5.37
C LEU A 71 -4.80 1.66 3.84
N ILE A 72 -3.81 2.33 3.26
CA ILE A 72 -3.59 2.38 1.82
C ILE A 72 -2.29 1.65 1.53
N TYR A 73 -2.35 0.49 0.84
CA TYR A 73 -1.17 -0.31 0.52
C TYR A 73 -1.00 -0.38 -0.98
N ALA A 74 -0.03 0.38 -1.53
CA ALA A 74 0.06 0.63 -2.97
C ALA A 74 1.45 1.13 -3.43
N GLY A 75 1.62 1.25 -4.74
CA GLY A 75 2.75 1.90 -5.41
C GLY A 75 3.66 0.95 -6.18
N ILE A 76 3.65 -0.35 -5.88
CA ILE A 76 4.53 -1.30 -6.57
C ILE A 76 4.13 -1.49 -8.04
N ASN A 77 2.83 -1.46 -8.35
CA ASN A 77 2.36 -1.58 -9.72
C ASN A 77 2.67 -0.32 -10.55
N ASP A 78 2.69 0.86 -9.93
CA ASP A 78 3.11 2.08 -10.62
C ASP A 78 4.56 1.96 -11.09
N PHE A 79 5.46 1.45 -10.23
CA PHE A 79 6.83 1.14 -10.61
C PHE A 79 6.88 0.07 -11.72
N GLY A 80 6.22 -1.06 -11.52
CA GLY A 80 6.31 -2.23 -12.41
C GLY A 80 5.64 -2.04 -13.76
N ARG A 81 4.70 -1.08 -13.89
CA ARG A 81 3.96 -0.76 -15.12
C ARG A 81 4.44 0.53 -15.80
N ASP A 82 5.61 1.03 -15.40
CA ASP A 82 6.22 2.22 -15.99
C ASP A 82 5.34 3.48 -15.92
N VAL A 83 4.52 3.62 -14.89
CA VAL A 83 3.79 4.85 -14.65
C VAL A 83 4.80 5.99 -14.50
N PRO A 84 4.67 7.09 -15.25
CA PRO A 84 5.60 8.20 -15.15
C PRO A 84 5.70 8.71 -13.71
N LEU A 85 6.92 8.82 -13.17
CA LEU A 85 7.12 9.24 -11.79
C LEU A 85 6.58 10.65 -11.55
N GLY A 86 6.88 11.57 -12.46
CA GLY A 86 6.55 12.98 -12.31
C GLY A 86 7.40 13.66 -11.24
N GLN A 87 6.87 14.73 -10.65
CA GLN A 87 7.54 15.47 -9.59
C GLN A 87 6.54 16.02 -8.55
N LEU A 88 7.04 16.37 -7.39
CA LEU A 88 6.24 16.98 -6.33
C LEU A 88 5.61 18.29 -6.86
N GLY A 89 4.29 18.44 -6.69
CA GLY A 89 3.52 19.58 -7.17
C GLY A 89 2.82 19.36 -8.52
N ASP A 90 3.00 18.20 -9.17
CA ASP A 90 2.25 17.86 -10.38
C ASP A 90 0.74 17.88 -10.12
N GLN A 91 -0.01 18.44 -11.09
CA GLN A 91 -1.47 18.58 -11.01
C GLN A 91 -2.23 17.58 -11.91
N THR A 92 -1.55 16.53 -12.37
CA THR A 92 -2.12 15.49 -13.23
C THR A 92 -2.28 14.16 -12.50
N THR A 93 -3.22 13.33 -12.92
CA THR A 93 -3.42 11.98 -12.39
C THR A 93 -2.72 10.89 -13.19
N VAL A 94 -1.94 11.27 -14.21
CA VAL A 94 -1.16 10.32 -15.04
C VAL A 94 0.28 10.16 -14.57
N THR A 95 0.77 11.02 -13.67
CA THR A 95 2.05 10.83 -12.99
C THR A 95 1.83 10.32 -11.58
N PHE A 96 2.79 9.54 -11.07
CA PHE A 96 2.71 8.97 -9.74
C PHE A 96 2.60 10.04 -8.65
N TYR A 97 3.49 11.04 -8.67
CA TYR A 97 3.43 12.17 -7.73
C TYR A 97 2.08 12.89 -7.76
N GLY A 98 1.61 13.24 -8.96
CA GLY A 98 0.38 13.99 -9.10
C GLY A 98 -0.85 13.22 -8.63
N ALA A 99 -0.97 11.93 -9.03
CA ALA A 99 -2.06 11.07 -8.59
C ALA A 99 -2.05 10.84 -7.07
N LEU A 100 -0.86 10.57 -6.50
CA LEU A 100 -0.70 10.33 -5.06
C LEU A 100 -1.09 11.57 -4.25
N GLN A 101 -0.61 12.78 -4.65
CA GLN A 101 -0.97 14.04 -3.99
C GLN A 101 -2.47 14.31 -4.06
N GLN A 102 -3.09 14.13 -5.24
CA GLN A 102 -4.51 14.36 -5.40
C GLN A 102 -5.33 13.38 -4.58
N MET A 103 -5.03 12.08 -4.67
CA MET A 103 -5.75 11.04 -3.91
C MET A 103 -5.67 11.28 -2.42
N LEU A 104 -4.46 11.39 -1.86
CA LEU A 104 -4.27 11.56 -0.42
C LEU A 104 -4.80 12.89 0.09
N GLY A 105 -4.66 13.97 -0.69
CA GLY A 105 -5.22 15.27 -0.36
C GLY A 105 -6.75 15.29 -0.31
N GLN A 106 -7.42 14.53 -1.20
CA GLN A 106 -8.88 14.35 -1.14
C GLN A 106 -9.30 13.47 0.03
N ILE A 107 -8.63 12.34 0.23
CA ILE A 107 -8.92 11.42 1.35
C ILE A 107 -8.82 12.16 2.69
N SER A 108 -7.73 12.91 2.94
CA SER A 108 -7.55 13.67 4.19
C SER A 108 -8.66 14.68 4.45
N LYS A 109 -9.18 15.31 3.40
CA LYS A 109 -10.29 16.27 3.51
C LYS A 109 -11.63 15.60 3.80
N HIS A 110 -11.89 14.42 3.22
CA HIS A 110 -13.16 13.72 3.35
C HIS A 110 -13.25 12.87 4.62
N TYR A 111 -12.09 12.43 5.14
CA TYR A 111 -12.01 11.57 6.33
C TYR A 111 -11.15 12.23 7.45
N PRO A 112 -11.49 13.45 7.91
CA PRO A 112 -10.64 14.21 8.84
C PRO A 112 -10.55 13.57 10.24
N GLN A 113 -11.45 12.64 10.57
CA GLN A 113 -11.46 11.91 11.84
C GLN A 113 -10.82 10.52 11.75
N ALA A 114 -10.58 10.01 10.55
CA ALA A 114 -9.94 8.72 10.36
C ALA A 114 -8.43 8.81 10.66
N THR A 115 -7.91 7.73 11.24
CA THR A 115 -6.46 7.50 11.26
C THR A 115 -6.07 6.91 9.91
N ILE A 116 -5.18 7.58 9.19
CA ILE A 116 -4.77 7.19 7.84
C ILE A 116 -3.31 6.79 7.85
N TYR A 117 -3.02 5.59 7.36
CA TYR A 117 -1.67 5.12 7.10
C TYR A 117 -1.49 4.81 5.62
N PHE A 118 -0.42 5.31 5.04
CA PHE A 118 0.06 4.83 3.75
C PHE A 118 1.14 3.77 3.99
N ILE A 119 1.01 2.62 3.35
CA ILE A 119 1.94 1.49 3.47
C ILE A 119 2.60 1.29 2.11
N SER A 120 3.92 1.43 2.05
CA SER A 120 4.68 1.10 0.85
C SER A 120 5.05 -0.37 0.81
N HIS A 121 5.25 -0.90 -0.40
CA HIS A 121 5.56 -2.30 -0.62
C HIS A 121 6.95 -2.66 -0.09
N VAL A 122 7.14 -3.92 0.32
CA VAL A 122 8.46 -4.47 0.65
C VAL A 122 9.42 -4.29 -0.53
N LYS A 123 10.71 -4.23 -0.24
CA LYS A 123 11.73 -4.22 -1.29
C LYS A 123 11.70 -5.56 -2.01
N ILE A 124 11.49 -5.54 -3.33
CA ILE A 124 11.50 -6.74 -4.19
C ILE A 124 12.86 -6.94 -4.85
N GLY A 125 13.12 -8.20 -5.27
CA GLY A 125 14.21 -8.54 -6.17
C GLY A 125 13.89 -8.22 -7.63
N THR A 126 14.52 -8.94 -8.54
CA THR A 126 14.35 -8.77 -10.00
C THR A 126 13.57 -9.89 -10.66
N ASP A 127 13.01 -10.81 -9.85
CA ASP A 127 12.33 -12.00 -10.38
C ASP A 127 10.97 -11.68 -10.98
N PHE A 128 10.29 -10.66 -10.43
CA PHE A 128 8.97 -10.26 -10.88
C PHE A 128 8.98 -8.97 -11.72
N PHE A 129 9.64 -7.91 -11.24
CA PHE A 129 9.85 -6.67 -11.98
C PHE A 129 11.35 -6.38 -12.15
N PRO A 130 11.76 -5.69 -13.22
CA PRO A 130 13.16 -5.35 -13.42
C PRO A 130 13.68 -4.38 -12.33
N ALA A 131 15.00 -4.37 -12.07
CA ALA A 131 15.61 -3.46 -11.10
C ALA A 131 15.43 -1.98 -11.46
N ILE A 132 15.34 -1.70 -12.75
CA ILE A 132 15.09 -0.37 -13.33
C ILE A 132 13.98 -0.56 -14.35
N ASN A 133 12.92 0.22 -14.24
CA ASN A 133 11.81 0.17 -15.18
C ASN A 133 12.18 0.84 -16.53
N GLN A 134 11.29 0.77 -17.54
CA GLN A 134 11.56 1.29 -18.88
C GLN A 134 11.78 2.81 -18.89
N SER A 135 11.18 3.52 -17.92
CA SER A 135 11.35 4.97 -17.73
C SER A 135 12.65 5.34 -16.99
N GLY A 136 13.49 4.36 -16.61
CA GLY A 136 14.78 4.58 -15.98
C GLY A 136 14.73 4.71 -14.45
N TYR A 137 13.59 4.47 -13.82
CA TYR A 137 13.40 4.58 -12.38
C TYR A 137 13.52 3.22 -11.66
N ARG A 138 13.84 3.29 -10.37
CA ARG A 138 13.90 2.15 -9.44
C ARG A 138 12.69 2.17 -8.50
N GLN A 139 12.38 1.06 -7.86
CA GLN A 139 11.37 1.02 -6.78
C GLN A 139 11.65 2.10 -5.71
N ALA A 140 12.93 2.34 -5.39
CA ALA A 140 13.33 3.36 -4.43
C ALA A 140 12.92 4.80 -4.81
N ASP A 141 12.75 5.10 -6.10
CA ASP A 141 12.32 6.42 -6.55
C ASP A 141 10.84 6.65 -6.26
N TYR A 142 10.02 5.60 -6.41
CA TYR A 142 8.61 5.62 -6.01
C TYR A 142 8.44 5.64 -4.49
N GLU A 143 9.29 4.91 -3.75
CA GLU A 143 9.34 4.98 -2.28
C GLU A 143 9.63 6.40 -1.80
N LYS A 144 10.63 7.07 -2.39
CA LYS A 144 10.95 8.47 -2.08
C LYS A 144 9.78 9.41 -2.38
N ALA A 145 9.06 9.17 -3.48
CA ALA A 145 7.88 9.97 -3.80
C ALA A 145 6.77 9.79 -2.75
N ILE A 146 6.57 8.57 -2.26
CA ILE A 146 5.62 8.29 -1.16
C ILE A 146 6.04 9.07 0.09
N ASP A 147 7.31 8.97 0.52
CA ASP A 147 7.82 9.71 1.68
C ASP A 147 7.54 11.21 1.55
N GLN A 148 7.88 11.82 0.43
CA GLN A 148 7.72 13.26 0.22
C GLN A 148 6.26 13.72 0.22
N VAL A 149 5.36 12.96 -0.41
CA VAL A 149 3.94 13.32 -0.48
C VAL A 149 3.25 13.11 0.87
N THR A 150 3.55 12.01 1.55
CA THR A 150 2.97 11.74 2.88
C THR A 150 3.45 12.74 3.92
N GLU A 151 4.73 13.11 3.91
CA GLU A 151 5.30 14.18 4.75
C GLU A 151 4.61 15.52 4.48
N LEU A 152 4.47 15.92 3.21
CA LEU A 152 3.81 17.16 2.80
C LEU A 152 2.37 17.24 3.32
N LEU A 153 1.65 16.13 3.35
CA LEU A 153 0.23 16.06 3.72
C LEU A 153 0.02 15.70 5.20
N GLY A 154 1.08 15.44 5.96
CA GLY A 154 1.00 15.02 7.35
C GLY A 154 0.36 13.64 7.55
N ILE A 155 0.45 12.75 6.55
CA ILE A 155 -0.06 11.39 6.60
C ILE A 155 1.05 10.46 7.09
N ALA A 156 0.73 9.56 8.02
CA ALA A 156 1.70 8.60 8.51
C ALA A 156 2.09 7.59 7.41
N HIS A 157 3.38 7.51 7.08
CA HIS A 157 3.93 6.51 6.17
C HIS A 157 4.56 5.35 6.94
N ILE A 158 4.14 4.13 6.63
CA ILE A 158 4.75 2.90 7.13
C ILE A 158 5.53 2.25 5.99
N SER A 159 6.83 2.52 5.92
CA SER A 159 7.70 1.94 4.91
C SER A 159 8.01 0.48 5.22
N LEU A 160 7.46 -0.43 4.43
CA LEU A 160 7.92 -1.82 4.41
C LEU A 160 9.17 -1.99 3.53
N PHE A 161 9.41 -1.08 2.60
CA PHE A 161 10.59 -1.08 1.72
C PHE A 161 11.91 -1.11 2.52
N ASN A 162 11.95 -0.40 3.64
CA ASN A 162 13.13 -0.30 4.49
C ASN A 162 13.25 -1.45 5.52
N GLN A 163 12.32 -2.43 5.52
CA GLN A 163 12.31 -3.53 6.48
C GLN A 163 13.11 -4.73 5.96
N LYS A 164 14.37 -4.86 6.38
CA LYS A 164 15.24 -5.97 5.94
C LYS A 164 14.63 -7.35 6.19
N ALA A 165 13.93 -7.55 7.30
CA ALA A 165 13.30 -8.82 7.66
C ALA A 165 12.07 -9.17 6.80
N LEU A 166 11.57 -8.25 5.98
CA LEU A 166 10.45 -8.41 5.05
C LEU A 166 10.87 -8.29 3.57
N SER A 167 12.17 -8.11 3.30
CA SER A 167 12.65 -7.83 1.94
C SER A 167 12.60 -9.08 1.06
N PHE A 168 11.82 -9.03 -0.02
CA PHE A 168 11.81 -10.08 -1.06
C PHE A 168 12.97 -9.94 -2.07
N ALA A 169 13.82 -8.94 -1.93
CA ALA A 169 15.11 -8.89 -2.62
C ALA A 169 16.13 -9.84 -2.01
N ASP A 170 15.88 -10.37 -0.81
CA ASP A 170 16.62 -11.46 -0.19
C ASP A 170 15.93 -12.78 -0.57
N ALA A 171 16.65 -13.69 -1.24
CA ALA A 171 16.08 -14.93 -1.76
C ALA A 171 15.49 -15.83 -0.67
N GLN A 172 16.13 -15.92 0.51
CA GLN A 172 15.63 -16.72 1.62
C GLN A 172 14.33 -16.14 2.18
N GLN A 173 14.22 -14.81 2.27
CA GLN A 173 12.99 -14.15 2.70
C GLN A 173 11.88 -14.31 1.65
N ALA A 174 12.20 -14.15 0.37
CA ALA A 174 11.25 -14.31 -0.72
C ALA A 174 10.66 -15.73 -0.74
N GLU A 175 11.50 -16.76 -0.64
CA GLU A 175 11.07 -18.17 -0.57
C GLU A 175 10.16 -18.44 0.63
N ALA A 176 10.50 -17.90 1.80
CA ALA A 176 9.76 -18.16 3.04
C ALA A 176 8.42 -17.39 3.12
N LEU A 177 8.33 -16.19 2.52
CA LEU A 177 7.26 -15.22 2.79
C LEU A 177 6.44 -14.83 1.56
N SER A 178 6.81 -15.31 0.36
CA SER A 178 6.09 -14.97 -0.88
C SER A 178 5.80 -16.19 -1.74
N LEU A 179 4.91 -16.01 -2.71
CA LEU A 179 4.58 -17.01 -3.73
C LEU A 179 5.49 -16.90 -4.96
N ASP A 180 5.93 -15.67 -5.28
CA ASP A 180 6.55 -15.34 -6.57
C ASP A 180 7.52 -14.14 -6.47
N SER A 181 8.09 -13.88 -5.29
CA SER A 181 8.96 -12.74 -4.97
C SER A 181 8.27 -11.36 -5.01
N LEU A 182 6.94 -11.33 -5.14
CA LEU A 182 6.10 -10.12 -5.07
C LEU A 182 4.91 -10.29 -4.12
N HIS A 183 4.14 -11.37 -4.29
CA HIS A 183 2.90 -11.58 -3.55
C HIS A 183 3.17 -12.38 -2.26
N PRO A 184 2.84 -11.84 -1.09
CA PRO A 184 3.00 -12.56 0.17
C PRO A 184 2.17 -13.84 0.20
N ASN A 185 2.73 -14.92 0.74
CA ASN A 185 2.00 -16.10 1.17
C ASN A 185 1.39 -15.88 2.59
N ASP A 186 0.76 -16.89 3.19
CA ASP A 186 0.17 -16.78 4.53
C ASP A 186 1.16 -16.27 5.58
N ALA A 187 2.39 -16.80 5.59
CA ALA A 187 3.43 -16.37 6.52
C ALA A 187 3.88 -14.91 6.27
N GLY A 188 3.93 -14.50 5.01
CA GLY A 188 4.22 -13.13 4.61
C GLY A 188 3.15 -12.15 5.08
N HIS A 189 1.88 -12.48 4.87
CA HIS A 189 0.76 -11.67 5.35
C HIS A 189 0.74 -11.54 6.88
N GLU A 190 0.93 -12.63 7.61
CA GLU A 190 1.01 -12.59 9.07
C GLU A 190 2.19 -11.71 9.55
N LYS A 191 3.36 -11.88 8.93
CA LYS A 191 4.57 -11.11 9.29
C LYS A 191 4.40 -9.61 9.00
N ILE A 192 3.76 -9.24 7.89
CA ILE A 192 3.37 -7.85 7.58
C ILE A 192 2.43 -7.33 8.66
N ALA A 193 1.38 -8.07 9.01
CA ALA A 193 0.44 -7.66 10.05
C ALA A 193 1.11 -7.44 11.41
N ARG A 194 2.03 -8.33 11.82
CA ARG A 194 2.83 -8.18 13.05
C ARG A 194 3.69 -6.92 13.06
N PHE A 195 4.22 -6.55 11.90
CA PHE A 195 4.95 -5.30 11.79
C PHE A 195 4.03 -4.08 11.90
N LEU A 196 2.91 -4.10 11.18
CA LEU A 196 1.95 -3.00 11.14
C LEU A 196 1.30 -2.72 12.50
N ILE A 197 0.92 -3.75 13.25
CA ILE A 197 0.27 -3.57 14.56
C ILE A 197 1.15 -2.80 15.55
N ASN A 198 2.47 -3.01 15.49
CA ASN A 198 3.43 -2.28 16.32
C ASN A 198 3.54 -0.78 15.94
N LYS A 199 3.11 -0.41 14.72
CA LYS A 199 3.12 0.98 14.22
C LYS A 199 1.78 1.69 14.44
N ILE A 200 0.69 0.93 14.40
CA ILE A 200 -0.68 1.47 14.57
C ILE A 200 -0.99 1.72 16.05
N ASN A 201 -0.40 0.97 16.96
CA ASN A 201 -0.64 1.05 18.40
C ASN A 201 0.21 2.13 19.14
N HIS A 202 1.12 2.79 18.44
CA HIS A 202 1.95 3.87 18.96
C HIS A 202 1.51 5.21 18.44
#